data_f74cee7e8a167cc79673d152edb127b0
#
_entry.id   f74cee7e8a167cc79673d152edb127b0
#
_cell.length_a   1.000
_cell.length_b   1.000
_cell.length_c   1.000
_cell.angle_alpha   90.00
_cell.angle_beta   90.00
_cell.angle_gamma   90.00
#
_symmetry.space_group_name_H-M   'P 1'
#
loop_
_entity.id
_entity.type
_entity.pdbx_description
1 polymer ?
#
loop_
_entity_poly.entity_id
_entity_poly.type
_entity_poly.pdbx_seq_one_letter_code
_entity_poly.pdbx_strand_id
1 'polypeptide(L)'
;MKKFNFKSKKFLTTAFFITAGLTILSPSKPLRAEGVCPEASTITSPNDFGDDSSFIAAVDGSCYDTPEEYGVTIFRMGLCTSDPSPTTAGSLPNVSSCTFTFEKDDGVGESASFAAGGVVELSETYSSAPEIGSYTYAVIEIKNSFDVKAKYGPLGDADNTTYFTNGTFGGAGTVTGSSATPPPSEYIATTAPLNTFYGDEGDDVCSATASEAVPGGTISAYLLDSSGNLVADDDSIPKCYGVAKLFGVMSLNTPVNITANTTALQATFTVTDNGTTVIYDDEADGLLFDSGPFSVSFETSE
;
A
#
# COMPACT_ATOMS: atom_id res chain seq x y z
N MET A 1 1.69 -4.77 37.61
CA MET A 1 1.34 -5.10 36.23
C MET A 1 -0.14 -4.81 36.05
N LYS A 2 -0.49 -3.70 35.40
CA LYS A 2 -1.87 -3.39 35.02
C LYS A 2 -2.09 -3.96 33.63
N LYS A 3 -3.02 -4.90 33.49
CA LYS A 3 -3.45 -5.42 32.20
C LYS A 3 -4.26 -4.32 31.50
N PHE A 4 -3.80 -3.87 30.34
CA PHE A 4 -4.59 -3.01 29.46
C PHE A 4 -5.61 -3.88 28.73
N ASN A 5 -6.89 -3.58 28.94
CA ASN A 5 -7.97 -4.19 28.18
C ASN A 5 -8.28 -3.31 26.97
N PHE A 6 -7.97 -3.78 25.77
CA PHE A 6 -8.48 -3.20 24.53
C PHE A 6 -9.98 -3.45 24.47
N LYS A 7 -10.79 -2.43 24.69
CA LYS A 7 -12.22 -2.47 24.40
C LYS A 7 -12.47 -1.75 23.08
N SER A 8 -12.83 -2.53 22.06
CA SER A 8 -13.40 -2.05 20.81
C SER A 8 -14.60 -1.14 21.11
N LYS A 9 -14.54 0.11 20.69
CA LYS A 9 -15.70 0.99 20.56
C LYS A 9 -15.89 1.32 19.09
N LYS A 10 -17.05 0.93 18.57
CA LYS A 10 -17.52 1.36 17.26
C LYS A 10 -17.59 2.88 17.23
N PHE A 11 -16.82 3.53 16.37
CA PHE A 11 -16.90 4.95 16.11
C PHE A 11 -17.38 5.25 14.70
N LEU A 12 -18.31 6.16 14.66
CA LEU A 12 -18.97 6.72 13.50
C LEU A 12 -17.97 7.61 12.74
N THR A 13 -17.84 7.38 11.44
CA THR A 13 -16.96 8.13 10.54
C THR A 13 -17.45 9.56 10.37
N THR A 14 -16.64 10.54 10.76
CA THR A 14 -16.83 11.94 10.36
C THR A 14 -15.66 12.34 9.48
N ALA A 15 -15.94 12.59 8.22
CA ALA A 15 -14.96 13.08 7.26
C ALA A 15 -14.59 14.53 7.57
N PHE A 16 -13.32 14.82 7.76
CA PHE A 16 -12.78 16.18 7.82
C PHE A 16 -12.09 16.51 6.50
N PHE A 17 -12.62 17.53 5.81
CA PHE A 17 -11.94 18.17 4.69
C PHE A 17 -10.90 19.17 5.23
N ILE A 18 -9.64 19.00 4.89
CA ILE A 18 -8.62 20.02 5.10
C ILE A 18 -8.16 20.53 3.72
N THR A 19 -8.46 21.81 3.47
CA THR A 19 -7.96 22.55 2.32
C THR A 19 -6.48 22.84 2.49
N ALA A 20 -5.63 22.32 1.61
CA ALA A 20 -4.20 22.61 1.57
C ALA A 20 -3.93 23.95 0.86
N GLY A 21 -3.24 24.83 1.54
CA GLY A 21 -2.68 26.06 0.98
C GLY A 21 -1.43 25.78 0.14
N LEU A 22 -1.41 26.33 -1.06
CA LEU A 22 -0.37 26.21 -2.06
C LEU A 22 0.87 27.07 -1.68
N THR A 23 2.02 26.45 -1.41
CA THR A 23 3.32 27.12 -1.42
C THR A 23 4.17 26.52 -2.53
N ILE A 24 4.50 27.38 -3.50
CA ILE A 24 5.36 27.05 -4.66
C ILE A 24 6.81 27.02 -4.19
N LEU A 25 7.46 25.87 -4.20
CA LEU A 25 8.91 25.71 -4.13
C LEU A 25 9.37 24.95 -5.37
N SER A 26 10.49 25.43 -5.95
CA SER A 26 11.06 25.08 -7.24
C SER A 26 11.35 23.57 -7.45
N PRO A 27 11.39 23.12 -8.72
CA PRO A 27 11.21 21.73 -9.08
C PRO A 27 12.53 20.92 -8.93
N SER A 28 12.65 20.12 -7.89
CA SER A 28 13.21 18.80 -8.08
C SER A 28 12.17 18.02 -8.90
N LYS A 29 12.56 17.38 -10.00
CA LYS A 29 11.62 16.57 -10.81
C LYS A 29 10.90 15.65 -9.84
N PRO A 30 9.55 15.71 -9.74
CA PRO A 30 8.85 14.75 -8.93
C PRO A 30 9.09 13.35 -9.52
N LEU A 31 9.35 12.34 -8.65
CA LEU A 31 8.93 10.99 -8.99
C LEU A 31 7.55 11.11 -9.63
N ARG A 32 7.33 10.48 -10.78
CA ARG A 32 6.02 10.50 -11.45
C ARG A 32 5.02 9.99 -10.42
N ALA A 33 4.32 10.91 -9.78
CA ALA A 33 3.22 10.58 -8.92
C ALA A 33 2.14 10.03 -9.85
N GLU A 34 1.98 8.72 -9.86
CA GLU A 34 0.81 8.11 -10.45
C GLU A 34 -0.41 8.79 -9.82
N GLY A 35 -1.28 9.34 -10.65
CA GLY A 35 -2.46 10.05 -10.18
C GLY A 35 -3.60 9.09 -9.87
N VAL A 36 -4.61 9.56 -9.15
CA VAL A 36 -5.88 8.84 -9.00
C VAL A 36 -6.47 8.58 -10.38
N CYS A 37 -6.97 7.36 -10.59
CA CYS A 37 -7.59 7.00 -11.86
C CYS A 37 -8.73 7.95 -12.22
N PRO A 38 -8.84 8.29 -13.50
CA PRO A 38 -9.98 9.07 -13.99
C PRO A 38 -11.30 8.33 -13.78
N GLU A 39 -12.40 9.04 -13.93
CA GLU A 39 -13.69 8.39 -13.98
C GLU A 39 -13.77 7.48 -15.20
N ALA A 40 -14.00 6.18 -15.01
CA ALA A 40 -13.91 5.16 -16.04
C ALA A 40 -14.77 5.47 -17.28
N SER A 41 -15.94 6.10 -17.09
CA SER A 41 -16.83 6.54 -18.19
C SER A 41 -16.20 7.56 -19.14
N THR A 42 -15.08 8.18 -18.78
CA THR A 42 -14.35 9.14 -19.62
C THR A 42 -13.30 8.45 -20.50
N ILE A 43 -12.98 7.20 -20.23
CA ILE A 43 -12.02 6.37 -20.96
C ILE A 43 -12.76 5.64 -22.09
N THR A 44 -12.45 5.94 -23.34
CA THR A 44 -13.14 5.38 -24.51
C THR A 44 -12.43 4.18 -25.12
N SER A 45 -11.22 3.89 -24.70
CA SER A 45 -10.43 2.73 -25.08
C SER A 45 -9.42 2.41 -23.98
N PRO A 46 -9.07 1.13 -23.71
CA PRO A 46 -7.93 0.79 -22.84
C PRO A 46 -6.64 1.46 -23.29
N ASN A 47 -6.42 1.63 -24.58
CA ASN A 47 -5.30 2.37 -25.16
C ASN A 47 -5.23 3.84 -24.71
N ASP A 48 -6.35 4.39 -24.24
CA ASP A 48 -6.35 5.74 -23.66
C ASP A 48 -5.44 5.83 -22.43
N PHE A 49 -5.03 4.74 -21.79
CA PHE A 49 -4.02 4.69 -20.72
C PHE A 49 -2.58 4.77 -21.26
N GLY A 50 -2.32 4.40 -22.50
CA GLY A 50 -0.97 4.33 -23.08
C GLY A 50 -0.62 5.40 -24.08
N ASP A 51 -1.53 6.31 -24.44
CA ASP A 51 -1.31 7.27 -25.53
C ASP A 51 -1.01 8.68 -24.97
N ASP A 52 -0.16 9.45 -25.69
CA ASP A 52 0.22 10.86 -25.46
C ASP A 52 -0.97 11.86 -25.43
N SER A 53 -2.20 11.39 -25.32
CA SER A 53 -3.35 12.26 -25.13
C SER A 53 -3.20 13.04 -23.81
N SER A 54 -3.57 14.30 -23.80
CA SER A 54 -3.32 15.28 -22.71
C SER A 54 -3.82 14.86 -21.31
N PHE A 55 -4.52 13.74 -21.24
CA PHE A 55 -5.06 13.16 -20.02
C PHE A 55 -4.16 12.05 -19.45
N ILE A 56 -3.48 11.31 -20.30
CA ILE A 56 -2.74 10.08 -20.00
C ILE A 56 -1.24 10.31 -19.88
N ALA A 57 -0.72 11.37 -20.51
CA ALA A 57 0.62 11.88 -20.21
C ALA A 57 0.83 12.17 -18.70
N ALA A 58 -0.26 12.25 -17.92
CA ALA A 58 -0.21 12.42 -16.48
C ALA A 58 -0.08 11.09 -15.69
N VAL A 59 -0.46 9.94 -16.29
CA VAL A 59 -0.50 8.65 -15.57
C VAL A 59 0.41 7.58 -16.18
N ASP A 60 1.10 7.88 -17.30
CA ASP A 60 2.12 7.01 -17.91
C ASP A 60 1.74 5.52 -18.02
N GLY A 61 0.51 5.26 -18.42
CA GLY A 61 -0.03 3.90 -18.56
C GLY A 61 -0.55 3.24 -17.30
N SER A 62 -0.50 3.94 -16.14
CA SER A 62 -1.02 3.44 -14.88
C SER A 62 -1.63 4.53 -14.00
N CYS A 63 -2.53 4.14 -13.10
CA CYS A 63 -3.14 5.05 -12.13
C CYS A 63 -3.59 4.29 -10.88
N TYR A 64 -3.85 5.00 -9.78
CA TYR A 64 -4.32 4.42 -8.53
C TYR A 64 -5.84 4.49 -8.40
N ASP A 65 -6.43 3.42 -7.86
CA ASP A 65 -7.85 3.34 -7.55
C ASP A 65 -8.07 2.67 -6.18
N THR A 66 -9.30 2.74 -5.70
CA THR A 66 -9.72 2.13 -4.44
C THR A 66 -10.16 0.69 -4.68
N PRO A 67 -9.46 -0.33 -4.16
CA PRO A 67 -9.91 -1.70 -4.27
C PRO A 67 -11.17 -1.95 -3.41
N GLU A 68 -11.99 -2.93 -3.81
CA GLU A 68 -13.10 -3.39 -2.97
C GLU A 68 -12.60 -4.17 -1.76
N GLU A 69 -11.52 -4.93 -1.92
CA GLU A 69 -10.83 -5.63 -0.84
C GLU A 69 -9.31 -5.53 -1.07
N TYR A 70 -8.58 -5.30 0.01
CA TYR A 70 -7.12 -5.27 0.02
C TYR A 70 -6.60 -6.14 1.16
N GLY A 71 -5.91 -7.20 0.84
CA GLY A 71 -5.40 -8.17 1.80
C GLY A 71 -3.89 -8.11 1.94
N VAL A 72 -3.43 -8.16 3.18
CA VAL A 72 -2.00 -8.28 3.54
C VAL A 72 -1.81 -9.33 4.61
N THR A 73 -0.60 -9.87 4.73
CA THR A 73 -0.20 -10.70 5.87
C THR A 73 0.83 -9.96 6.68
N ILE A 74 0.51 -9.65 7.93
CA ILE A 74 1.34 -8.86 8.83
C ILE A 74 2.14 -9.81 9.73
N PHE A 75 3.46 -9.64 9.79
CA PHE A 75 4.34 -10.34 10.72
C PHE A 75 4.52 -9.54 12.01
N ARG A 76 4.81 -8.24 11.89
CA ARG A 76 4.96 -7.36 13.04
C ARG A 76 4.71 -5.89 12.67
N MET A 77 4.32 -5.14 13.69
CA MET A 77 4.07 -3.69 13.63
C MET A 77 4.53 -3.05 14.94
N GLY A 78 5.09 -1.85 14.88
CA GLY A 78 5.54 -1.18 16.09
C GLY A 78 5.97 0.26 15.90
N LEU A 79 6.49 0.82 17.00
CA LEU A 79 6.98 2.18 17.09
C LEU A 79 8.46 2.17 17.48
N CYS A 80 9.27 3.06 16.90
CA CYS A 80 10.69 3.13 17.14
C CYS A 80 11.13 4.54 17.54
N THR A 81 12.12 4.65 18.43
CA THR A 81 12.68 5.93 18.88
C THR A 81 13.82 6.42 17.98
N SER A 82 14.36 5.57 17.11
CA SER A 82 15.36 5.92 16.09
C SER A 82 15.09 5.15 14.81
N ASP A 83 15.68 5.61 13.72
CA ASP A 83 15.49 5.04 12.39
C ASP A 83 15.93 3.56 12.35
N PRO A 84 15.01 2.63 12.04
CA PRO A 84 15.30 1.21 11.94
C PRO A 84 15.66 0.74 10.54
N SER A 85 15.74 1.65 9.56
CA SER A 85 15.98 1.32 8.14
C SER A 85 17.24 0.51 7.93
N PRO A 86 17.21 -0.54 7.08
CA PRO A 86 18.43 -1.22 6.67
C PRO A 86 19.29 -0.27 5.82
N THR A 87 20.61 -0.28 6.03
CA THR A 87 21.51 0.73 5.45
C THR A 87 22.26 0.24 4.21
N THR A 88 22.34 -1.06 4.01
CA THR A 88 23.07 -1.68 2.89
C THR A 88 22.45 -3.01 2.50
N ALA A 89 22.57 -3.38 1.23
CA ALA A 89 22.18 -4.72 0.77
C ALA A 89 22.80 -5.82 1.65
N GLY A 90 22.02 -6.83 1.98
CA GLY A 90 22.39 -7.90 2.90
C GLY A 90 22.31 -7.54 4.39
N SER A 91 21.94 -6.30 4.76
CA SER A 91 21.74 -5.95 6.15
C SER A 91 20.29 -6.16 6.62
N LEU A 92 20.14 -6.50 7.90
CA LEU A 92 18.85 -6.53 8.58
C LEU A 92 18.41 -5.09 8.97
N PRO A 93 17.09 -4.81 9.06
CA PRO A 93 16.60 -3.63 9.76
C PRO A 93 17.07 -3.59 11.23
N ASN A 94 17.49 -2.43 11.70
CA ASN A 94 17.92 -2.27 13.10
C ASN A 94 16.74 -1.95 14.01
N VAL A 95 16.03 -2.95 14.45
CA VAL A 95 14.83 -2.83 15.30
C VAL A 95 15.13 -2.73 16.80
N SER A 96 16.38 -2.51 17.22
CA SER A 96 16.76 -2.46 18.64
C SER A 96 16.14 -1.31 19.42
N SER A 97 15.70 -0.26 18.75
CA SER A 97 15.02 0.90 19.32
C SER A 97 13.49 0.82 19.21
N CYS A 98 12.97 -0.32 18.73
CA CYS A 98 11.55 -0.50 18.46
C CYS A 98 10.84 -1.26 19.57
N THR A 99 9.60 -0.86 19.84
CA THR A 99 8.65 -1.64 20.64
C THR A 99 7.55 -2.12 19.71
N PHE A 100 7.46 -3.43 19.54
CA PHE A 100 6.41 -4.02 18.70
C PHE A 100 5.08 -4.04 19.45
N THR A 101 4.06 -3.47 18.85
CA THR A 101 2.69 -3.48 19.36
C THR A 101 1.91 -4.69 18.87
N PHE A 102 2.36 -5.28 17.76
CA PHE A 102 1.91 -6.57 17.24
C PHE A 102 3.13 -7.35 16.72
N GLU A 103 3.23 -8.63 17.10
CA GLU A 103 4.30 -9.50 16.63
C GLU A 103 3.83 -10.95 16.56
N LYS A 104 3.76 -11.48 15.33
CA LYS A 104 3.46 -12.87 15.01
C LYS A 104 4.49 -13.38 14.01
N ASP A 105 5.74 -13.44 14.46
CA ASP A 105 6.87 -13.89 13.64
C ASP A 105 7.03 -15.43 13.71
N ASP A 106 5.96 -16.15 13.35
CA ASP A 106 5.92 -17.62 13.25
C ASP A 106 6.19 -18.12 11.82
N GLY A 107 6.58 -17.21 10.91
CA GLY A 107 6.75 -17.46 9.48
C GLY A 107 5.43 -17.56 8.69
N VAL A 108 4.28 -17.47 9.37
CA VAL A 108 2.94 -17.48 8.75
C VAL A 108 2.33 -16.08 8.75
N GLY A 109 2.51 -15.34 9.85
CA GLY A 109 1.92 -14.02 10.05
C GLY A 109 0.40 -14.07 10.30
N GLU A 110 -0.23 -12.90 10.36
CA GLU A 110 -1.69 -12.75 10.47
C GLU A 110 -2.25 -12.04 9.24
N SER A 111 -3.22 -12.68 8.59
CA SER A 111 -3.90 -12.10 7.43
C SER A 111 -4.89 -11.03 7.88
N ALA A 112 -4.78 -9.88 7.26
CA ALA A 112 -5.67 -8.74 7.43
C ALA A 112 -6.27 -8.39 6.07
N SER A 113 -7.59 -8.24 5.99
CA SER A 113 -8.27 -7.80 4.77
C SER A 113 -9.03 -6.51 5.07
N PHE A 114 -8.74 -5.49 4.27
CA PHE A 114 -9.36 -4.17 4.38
C PHE A 114 -10.37 -4.02 3.23
N ALA A 115 -11.64 -3.89 3.55
CA ALA A 115 -12.58 -3.28 2.60
C ALA A 115 -12.35 -1.76 2.60
N ALA A 116 -12.71 -1.07 1.52
CA ALA A 116 -12.63 0.39 1.44
C ALA A 116 -13.22 1.04 2.71
N GLY A 117 -12.39 1.73 3.50
CA GLY A 117 -12.77 2.33 4.78
C GLY A 117 -12.99 1.34 5.93
N GLY A 118 -12.59 0.07 5.79
CA GLY A 118 -12.71 -0.95 6.82
C GLY A 118 -11.66 -0.84 7.92
N VAL A 119 -12.00 -1.30 9.11
CA VAL A 119 -11.07 -1.45 10.25
C VAL A 119 -10.81 -2.94 10.44
N VAL A 120 -9.54 -3.30 10.54
CA VAL A 120 -9.10 -4.67 10.86
C VAL A 120 -8.63 -4.71 12.31
N GLU A 121 -9.11 -5.69 13.05
CA GLU A 121 -8.63 -5.98 14.40
C GLU A 121 -7.62 -7.15 14.31
N LEU A 122 -6.38 -6.87 14.72
CA LEU A 122 -5.36 -7.91 14.85
C LEU A 122 -5.56 -8.67 16.16
N SER A 123 -5.11 -9.92 16.19
CA SER A 123 -5.29 -10.81 17.35
C SER A 123 -4.65 -10.23 18.61
N GLU A 124 -5.42 -10.11 19.68
CA GLU A 124 -4.93 -9.67 21.01
C GLU A 124 -3.83 -10.59 21.57
N THR A 125 -3.76 -11.83 21.11
CA THR A 125 -2.75 -12.81 21.56
C THR A 125 -1.33 -12.38 21.19
N TYR A 126 -1.19 -11.66 20.07
CA TYR A 126 0.09 -11.21 19.53
C TYR A 126 0.30 -9.70 19.73
N SER A 127 -0.64 -9.04 20.39
CA SER A 127 -0.60 -7.59 20.62
C SER A 127 -0.05 -7.27 22.01
N SER A 128 0.77 -6.21 22.10
CA SER A 128 1.30 -5.69 23.34
C SER A 128 1.16 -4.17 23.40
N ALA A 129 1.02 -3.61 24.60
CA ALA A 129 1.04 -2.17 24.77
C ALA A 129 2.46 -1.63 24.54
N PRO A 130 2.62 -0.51 23.81
CA PRO A 130 3.91 0.14 23.66
C PRO A 130 4.40 0.67 25.02
N GLU A 131 5.71 0.74 25.20
CA GLU A 131 6.31 1.34 26.38
C GLU A 131 6.07 2.86 26.41
N ILE A 132 6.12 3.46 27.61
CA ILE A 132 6.03 4.91 27.75
C ILE A 132 7.24 5.54 27.09
N GLY A 133 7.00 6.46 26.15
CA GLY A 133 8.05 7.10 25.37
C GLY A 133 7.53 8.00 24.26
N SER A 134 8.46 8.62 23.54
CA SER A 134 8.20 9.43 22.35
C SER A 134 8.83 8.74 21.14
N TYR A 135 8.03 8.41 20.17
CA TYR A 135 8.41 7.61 19.01
C TYR A 135 8.35 8.45 17.75
N THR A 136 9.44 8.50 17.03
CA THR A 136 9.59 9.29 15.79
C THR A 136 9.45 8.45 14.54
N TYR A 137 9.39 7.12 14.69
CA TYR A 137 9.20 6.19 13.57
C TYR A 137 8.12 5.16 13.91
N ALA A 138 7.40 4.74 12.88
CA ALA A 138 6.55 3.56 12.92
C ALA A 138 7.05 2.54 11.90
N VAL A 139 6.86 1.27 12.19
CA VAL A 139 7.31 0.17 11.34
C VAL A 139 6.23 -0.87 11.11
N ILE A 140 6.26 -1.47 9.94
CA ILE A 140 5.48 -2.64 9.60
C ILE A 140 6.34 -3.63 8.81
N GLU A 141 6.25 -4.91 9.11
CA GLU A 141 6.79 -5.98 8.30
C GLU A 141 5.65 -6.87 7.84
N ILE A 142 5.49 -6.99 6.53
CA ILE A 142 4.44 -7.76 5.89
C ILE A 142 5.03 -8.79 4.93
N LYS A 143 4.25 -9.80 4.60
CA LYS A 143 4.58 -10.71 3.51
C LYS A 143 4.57 -9.94 2.19
N ASN A 144 5.51 -10.24 1.32
CA ASN A 144 5.52 -9.69 -0.04
C ASN A 144 4.46 -10.40 -0.91
N SER A 145 3.20 -10.15 -0.59
CA SER A 145 2.05 -10.72 -1.29
C SER A 145 0.80 -9.95 -0.88
N PHE A 146 0.14 -9.35 -1.84
CA PHE A 146 -1.04 -8.50 -1.65
C PHE A 146 -2.23 -9.17 -2.35
N ASP A 147 -3.35 -9.29 -1.67
CA ASP A 147 -4.58 -9.80 -2.26
C ASP A 147 -5.47 -8.60 -2.64
N VAL A 148 -5.54 -8.31 -3.93
CA VAL A 148 -6.27 -7.15 -4.46
C VAL A 148 -7.52 -7.62 -5.15
N LYS A 149 -8.69 -7.11 -4.73
CA LYS A 149 -9.95 -7.28 -5.43
C LYS A 149 -10.47 -5.94 -5.89
N ALA A 150 -10.40 -5.71 -7.18
CA ALA A 150 -10.70 -4.44 -7.80
C ALA A 150 -11.41 -4.61 -9.15
N LYS A 151 -12.10 -3.56 -9.55
CA LYS A 151 -12.69 -3.44 -10.90
C LYS A 151 -12.57 -1.99 -11.35
N TYR A 152 -12.47 -1.80 -12.66
CA TYR A 152 -12.46 -0.49 -13.28
C TYR A 152 -13.41 -0.48 -14.48
N GLY A 153 -14.39 0.41 -14.45
CA GLY A 153 -15.43 0.46 -15.45
C GLY A 153 -16.82 0.79 -14.88
N PRO A 154 -17.89 0.86 -15.71
CA PRO A 154 -17.80 0.67 -17.14
C PRO A 154 -17.06 1.81 -17.85
N LEU A 155 -16.24 1.47 -18.83
CA LEU A 155 -15.59 2.45 -19.70
C LEU A 155 -16.62 3.18 -20.55
N GLY A 156 -16.24 4.34 -21.11
CA GLY A 156 -17.03 5.06 -22.10
C GLY A 156 -16.92 4.50 -23.52
N ASP A 157 -16.40 3.28 -23.68
CA ASP A 157 -16.31 2.57 -24.96
C ASP A 157 -17.70 2.15 -25.49
N ALA A 158 -17.75 1.66 -26.74
CA ALA A 158 -19.01 1.26 -27.37
C ALA A 158 -19.71 0.10 -26.64
N ASP A 159 -18.96 -0.75 -25.97
CA ASP A 159 -19.42 -1.96 -25.29
C ASP A 159 -19.67 -1.75 -23.77
N ASN A 160 -19.29 -0.58 -23.23
CA ASN A 160 -19.29 -0.27 -21.81
C ASN A 160 -18.56 -1.37 -21.02
N THR A 161 -17.31 -1.59 -21.37
CA THR A 161 -16.47 -2.66 -20.80
C THR A 161 -16.10 -2.35 -19.36
N THR A 162 -16.21 -3.36 -18.51
CA THR A 162 -15.67 -3.33 -17.13
C THR A 162 -14.61 -4.40 -16.98
N TYR A 163 -13.42 -4.01 -16.56
CA TYR A 163 -12.32 -4.90 -16.21
C TYR A 163 -12.38 -5.22 -14.72
N PHE A 164 -11.97 -6.44 -14.32
CA PHE A 164 -11.98 -6.87 -12.94
C PHE A 164 -10.92 -7.93 -12.65
N THR A 165 -10.48 -8.01 -11.39
CA THR A 165 -9.55 -9.05 -10.91
C THR A 165 -10.19 -10.44 -10.99
N ASN A 166 -9.45 -11.42 -11.53
CA ASN A 166 -9.95 -12.78 -11.78
C ASN A 166 -9.11 -13.89 -11.14
N GLY A 167 -8.26 -13.54 -10.17
CA GLY A 167 -7.35 -14.47 -9.49
C GLY A 167 -6.06 -14.76 -10.24
N THR A 168 -5.87 -14.21 -11.43
CA THR A 168 -4.65 -14.38 -12.22
C THR A 168 -3.82 -13.10 -12.16
N PHE A 169 -2.59 -13.19 -11.63
CA PHE A 169 -1.65 -12.08 -11.67
C PHE A 169 -1.24 -11.80 -13.12
N GLY A 170 -1.26 -10.53 -13.51
CA GLY A 170 -1.03 -10.13 -14.90
C GLY A 170 -2.21 -10.51 -15.83
N GLY A 171 -3.43 -10.59 -15.30
CA GLY A 171 -4.62 -10.83 -16.08
C GLY A 171 -5.87 -10.21 -15.46
N ALA A 172 -6.87 -9.92 -16.31
CA ALA A 172 -8.16 -9.43 -15.85
C ALA A 172 -9.31 -10.17 -16.56
N GLY A 173 -10.47 -10.22 -15.91
CA GLY A 173 -11.73 -10.57 -16.52
C GLY A 173 -12.41 -9.33 -17.09
N THR A 174 -13.28 -9.51 -18.07
CA THR A 174 -14.07 -8.43 -18.67
C THR A 174 -15.55 -8.79 -18.71
N VAL A 175 -16.39 -7.78 -18.56
CA VAL A 175 -17.84 -7.87 -18.77
C VAL A 175 -18.31 -6.62 -19.49
N THR A 176 -19.31 -6.74 -20.37
CA THR A 176 -19.81 -5.65 -21.20
C THR A 176 -21.23 -5.26 -20.84
N GLY A 177 -21.59 -3.99 -21.11
CA GLY A 177 -22.89 -3.40 -20.86
C GLY A 177 -22.92 -2.44 -19.68
N SER A 178 -23.61 -1.32 -19.83
CA SER A 178 -23.64 -0.23 -18.83
C SER A 178 -24.19 -0.61 -17.45
N SER A 179 -24.87 -1.75 -17.33
CA SER A 179 -25.36 -2.32 -16.08
C SER A 179 -24.76 -3.70 -15.78
N ALA A 180 -23.77 -4.13 -16.56
CA ALA A 180 -23.11 -5.41 -16.34
C ALA A 180 -22.28 -5.38 -15.05
N THR A 181 -22.39 -6.45 -14.28
CA THR A 181 -21.61 -6.67 -13.06
C THR A 181 -20.71 -7.89 -13.25
N PRO A 182 -19.48 -7.87 -12.82
CA PRO A 182 -18.61 -9.04 -12.86
C PRO A 182 -19.30 -10.25 -12.22
N PRO A 183 -19.23 -11.46 -12.84
CA PRO A 183 -19.80 -12.66 -12.26
C PRO A 183 -19.14 -12.97 -10.90
N PRO A 184 -19.89 -13.16 -9.79
CA PRO A 184 -19.28 -13.35 -8.47
C PRO A 184 -18.32 -14.55 -8.37
N SER A 185 -18.50 -15.57 -9.22
CA SER A 185 -17.62 -16.73 -9.29
C SER A 185 -16.28 -16.46 -9.99
N GLU A 186 -16.19 -15.37 -10.73
CA GLU A 186 -15.00 -14.99 -11.50
C GLU A 186 -14.35 -13.72 -10.92
N TYR A 187 -15.12 -12.91 -10.18
CA TYR A 187 -14.64 -11.70 -9.53
C TYR A 187 -14.01 -12.04 -8.18
N ILE A 188 -12.75 -12.43 -8.21
CA ILE A 188 -11.97 -12.86 -7.05
C ILE A 188 -10.67 -12.07 -6.95
N ALA A 189 -10.14 -11.97 -5.73
CA ALA A 189 -8.88 -11.26 -5.50
C ALA A 189 -7.74 -11.89 -6.29
N THR A 190 -6.90 -11.04 -6.87
CA THR A 190 -5.63 -11.43 -7.48
C THR A 190 -4.52 -11.22 -6.47
N THR A 191 -3.63 -12.21 -6.35
CA THR A 191 -2.45 -12.10 -5.48
C THR A 191 -1.31 -11.50 -6.26
N ALA A 192 -0.87 -10.31 -5.86
CA ALA A 192 0.20 -9.53 -6.49
C ALA A 192 1.45 -9.50 -5.58
N PRO A 193 2.61 -10.03 -6.03
CA PRO A 193 3.88 -9.84 -5.33
C PRO A 193 4.57 -8.55 -5.81
N LEU A 194 5.09 -7.75 -4.88
CA LEU A 194 5.91 -6.60 -5.21
C LEU A 194 7.37 -7.04 -5.36
N ASN A 195 7.89 -7.05 -6.57
CA ASN A 195 9.24 -7.55 -6.87
C ASN A 195 10.26 -6.45 -7.19
N THR A 196 9.82 -5.21 -7.33
CA THR A 196 10.67 -4.04 -7.53
C THR A 196 9.88 -2.79 -7.22
N PHE A 197 10.56 -1.71 -6.85
CA PHE A 197 10.00 -0.37 -6.89
C PHE A 197 10.46 0.27 -8.20
N TYR A 198 9.54 0.81 -9.00
CA TYR A 198 9.90 1.44 -10.26
C TYR A 198 10.81 2.64 -10.03
N GLY A 199 11.90 2.72 -10.79
CA GLY A 199 12.75 3.90 -10.85
C GLY A 199 12.14 5.01 -11.72
N ASP A 200 12.72 6.21 -11.62
CA ASP A 200 12.24 7.45 -12.28
C ASP A 200 12.18 7.42 -13.83
N GLU A 201 12.65 6.37 -14.49
CA GLU A 201 12.83 6.35 -15.95
C GLU A 201 12.10 5.17 -16.65
N GLY A 202 11.26 4.43 -15.95
CA GLY A 202 10.52 3.31 -16.56
C GLY A 202 11.43 2.15 -16.99
N ASP A 203 12.67 2.12 -16.52
CA ASP A 203 13.58 1.01 -16.74
C ASP A 203 13.15 -0.16 -15.87
N ASP A 204 12.99 -1.32 -16.51
CA ASP A 204 12.79 -2.61 -15.84
C ASP A 204 14.06 -2.98 -15.05
N VAL A 205 14.22 -2.43 -13.85
CA VAL A 205 15.39 -2.66 -12.98
C VAL A 205 14.94 -3.18 -11.61
N CYS A 206 15.79 -3.96 -10.96
CA CYS A 206 15.56 -4.33 -9.57
C CYS A 206 15.89 -3.14 -8.66
N SER A 207 14.87 -2.43 -8.21
CA SER A 207 14.97 -1.42 -7.14
C SER A 207 14.34 -2.00 -5.86
N ALA A 208 15.15 -2.22 -4.84
CA ALA A 208 14.74 -2.83 -3.59
C ALA A 208 14.33 -1.81 -2.52
N THR A 209 14.45 -0.52 -2.81
CA THR A 209 14.10 0.57 -1.89
C THR A 209 13.30 1.65 -2.57
N ALA A 210 12.31 2.18 -1.84
CA ALA A 210 11.56 3.37 -2.27
C ALA A 210 11.32 4.29 -1.08
N SER A 211 11.07 5.58 -1.35
CA SER A 211 10.71 6.53 -0.31
C SER A 211 9.78 7.59 -0.88
N GLU A 212 8.68 7.85 -0.19
CA GLU A 212 7.66 8.81 -0.61
C GLU A 212 7.17 9.65 0.56
N ALA A 213 6.93 10.95 0.30
CA ALA A 213 6.31 11.84 1.26
C ALA A 213 4.79 11.62 1.26
N VAL A 214 4.24 11.32 2.44
CA VAL A 214 2.80 11.08 2.64
C VAL A 214 2.24 12.01 3.73
N PRO A 215 0.92 12.18 3.83
CA PRO A 215 0.34 12.87 4.96
C PRO A 215 0.81 12.27 6.30
N GLY A 216 1.44 13.08 7.13
CA GLY A 216 1.94 12.65 8.45
C GLY A 216 3.41 12.24 8.50
N GLY A 217 4.11 12.13 7.37
CA GLY A 217 5.52 11.74 7.39
C GLY A 217 6.14 11.42 6.03
N THR A 218 7.16 10.58 6.08
CA THR A 218 7.77 9.98 4.89
C THR A 218 7.77 8.47 5.08
N ILE A 219 7.23 7.74 4.14
CA ILE A 219 7.30 6.28 4.11
C ILE A 219 8.53 5.88 3.29
N SER A 220 9.35 4.99 3.86
CA SER A 220 10.40 4.28 3.16
C SER A 220 10.06 2.78 3.18
N ALA A 221 10.19 2.13 2.04
CA ALA A 221 9.87 0.72 1.86
C ALA A 221 11.11 -0.05 1.38
N TYR A 222 11.27 -1.27 1.87
CA TYR A 222 12.44 -2.12 1.67
C TYR A 222 12.01 -3.54 1.33
N LEU A 223 12.48 -4.06 0.19
CA LEU A 223 12.28 -5.45 -0.18
C LEU A 223 13.28 -6.33 0.56
N LEU A 224 12.79 -7.29 1.33
CA LEU A 224 13.62 -8.18 2.12
C LEU A 224 13.52 -9.62 1.61
N ASP A 225 14.62 -10.37 1.76
CA ASP A 225 14.64 -11.80 1.51
C ASP A 225 13.92 -12.59 2.64
N SER A 226 13.88 -13.92 2.53
CA SER A 226 13.25 -14.78 3.53
C SER A 226 13.96 -14.75 4.89
N SER A 227 15.21 -14.33 4.95
CA SER A 227 16.00 -14.16 6.18
C SER A 227 15.83 -12.77 6.78
N GLY A 228 15.12 -11.86 6.10
CA GLY A 228 14.88 -10.48 6.53
C GLY A 228 15.98 -9.51 6.12
N ASN A 229 16.92 -9.90 5.26
CA ASN A 229 17.96 -8.99 4.77
C ASN A 229 17.45 -8.17 3.59
N LEU A 230 17.92 -6.93 3.49
CA LEU A 230 17.66 -6.08 2.33
C LEU A 230 18.20 -6.74 1.06
N VAL A 231 17.34 -6.88 0.06
CA VAL A 231 17.74 -7.34 -1.29
C VAL A 231 18.64 -6.28 -1.94
N ALA A 232 19.57 -6.70 -2.77
CA ALA A 232 20.41 -5.76 -3.51
C ALA A 232 19.66 -5.18 -4.71
N ASP A 233 19.85 -3.90 -4.96
CA ASP A 233 19.48 -3.28 -6.25
C ASP A 233 20.34 -3.88 -7.36
N ASP A 234 19.78 -4.05 -8.54
CA ASP A 234 20.50 -4.57 -9.72
C ASP A 234 19.90 -3.99 -11.00
N ASP A 235 20.59 -3.04 -11.61
CA ASP A 235 20.16 -2.35 -12.84
C ASP A 235 20.21 -3.26 -14.08
N SER A 236 20.71 -4.49 -13.95
CA SER A 236 20.83 -5.44 -15.07
C SER A 236 19.66 -6.41 -15.18
N ILE A 237 18.72 -6.40 -14.24
CA ILE A 237 17.59 -7.33 -14.19
C ILE A 237 16.27 -6.57 -13.96
N PRO A 238 15.17 -6.99 -14.60
CA PRO A 238 13.91 -6.25 -14.58
C PRO A 238 13.15 -6.35 -13.26
N LYS A 239 13.60 -7.17 -12.33
CA LYS A 239 12.97 -7.35 -11.01
C LYS A 239 13.93 -7.97 -10.02
N CYS A 240 13.73 -7.70 -8.73
CA CYS A 240 14.47 -8.31 -7.65
C CYS A 240 14.04 -9.78 -7.45
N TYR A 241 15.01 -10.66 -7.25
CA TYR A 241 14.76 -12.07 -6.97
C TYR A 241 14.88 -12.37 -5.47
N GLY A 242 14.11 -13.38 -5.02
CA GLY A 242 14.17 -13.84 -3.64
C GLY A 242 13.46 -12.94 -2.62
N VAL A 243 12.70 -11.96 -3.08
CA VAL A 243 11.89 -11.10 -2.21
C VAL A 243 10.80 -11.94 -1.55
N ALA A 244 10.74 -11.87 -0.22
CA ALA A 244 9.76 -12.60 0.59
C ALA A 244 8.94 -11.69 1.50
N LYS A 245 9.51 -10.54 1.89
CA LYS A 245 8.90 -9.61 2.83
C LYS A 245 9.05 -8.17 2.34
N LEU A 246 8.14 -7.31 2.77
CA LEU A 246 8.22 -5.86 2.68
C LEU A 246 8.36 -5.29 4.08
N PHE A 247 9.36 -4.45 4.29
CA PHE A 247 9.56 -3.70 5.52
C PHE A 247 9.30 -2.22 5.26
N GLY A 248 8.24 -1.69 5.87
CA GLY A 248 7.87 -0.28 5.79
C GLY A 248 8.34 0.47 7.04
N VAL A 249 8.95 1.63 6.82
CA VAL A 249 9.36 2.58 7.86
C VAL A 249 8.71 3.91 7.58
N MET A 250 7.94 4.43 8.52
CA MET A 250 7.37 5.76 8.43
C MET A 250 8.11 6.69 9.40
N SER A 251 8.83 7.67 8.86
CA SER A 251 9.36 8.80 9.63
C SER A 251 8.22 9.78 9.90
N LEU A 252 7.86 9.96 11.18
CA LEU A 252 6.69 10.73 11.58
C LEU A 252 7.01 12.22 11.71
N ASN A 253 6.22 13.07 11.07
CA ASN A 253 6.32 14.53 11.22
C ASN A 253 6.00 14.99 12.66
N THR A 254 5.14 14.25 13.34
CA THR A 254 4.79 14.48 14.75
C THR A 254 4.99 13.18 15.51
N PRO A 255 5.85 13.15 16.53
CA PRO A 255 6.08 11.95 17.31
C PRO A 255 4.80 11.42 17.96
N VAL A 256 4.65 10.09 17.98
CA VAL A 256 3.64 9.41 18.79
C VAL A 256 4.13 9.38 20.24
N ASN A 257 3.38 10.00 21.14
CA ASN A 257 3.73 10.05 22.57
C ASN A 257 2.87 9.06 23.34
N ILE A 258 3.50 8.08 23.94
CA ILE A 258 2.87 7.12 24.84
C ILE A 258 3.14 7.56 26.28
N THR A 259 2.08 7.83 27.03
CA THR A 259 2.13 8.29 28.41
C THR A 259 1.52 7.25 29.37
N ALA A 260 1.61 7.49 30.65
CA ALA A 260 0.94 6.64 31.65
C ALA A 260 -0.60 6.70 31.53
N ASN A 261 -1.13 7.71 30.85
CA ASN A 261 -2.56 7.91 30.65
C ASN A 261 -3.04 7.35 29.29
N THR A 262 -2.13 6.95 28.40
CA THR A 262 -2.50 6.38 27.11
C THR A 262 -3.23 5.05 27.33
N THR A 263 -4.45 4.98 26.86
CA THR A 263 -5.34 3.80 27.00
C THR A 263 -5.42 2.96 25.76
N ALA A 264 -5.18 3.57 24.58
CA ALA A 264 -5.16 2.86 23.30
C ALA A 264 -4.18 3.52 22.30
N LEU A 265 -3.64 2.70 21.41
CA LEU A 265 -2.96 3.10 20.18
C LEU A 265 -3.70 2.45 19.02
N GLN A 266 -4.11 3.25 18.05
CA GLN A 266 -4.77 2.79 16.84
C GLN A 266 -3.88 3.09 15.64
N ALA A 267 -3.68 2.10 14.78
CA ALA A 267 -3.11 2.27 13.45
C ALA A 267 -4.25 2.18 12.42
N THR A 268 -4.34 3.17 11.54
CA THR A 268 -5.33 3.21 10.47
C THR A 268 -4.63 3.09 9.14
N PHE A 269 -4.99 2.07 8.36
CA PHE A 269 -4.53 1.87 6.99
C PHE A 269 -5.53 2.49 6.02
N THR A 270 -5.03 3.28 5.08
CA THR A 270 -5.86 3.90 4.05
C THR A 270 -5.45 3.39 2.68
N VAL A 271 -6.41 2.79 1.98
CA VAL A 271 -6.28 2.29 0.61
C VAL A 271 -7.17 3.03 -0.38
N THR A 272 -7.83 4.10 0.07
CA THR A 272 -8.70 4.94 -0.77
C THR A 272 -7.84 5.73 -1.74
N ASP A 273 -8.19 5.66 -3.02
CA ASP A 273 -7.49 6.28 -4.15
C ASP A 273 -6.01 5.86 -4.28
N ASN A 274 -5.66 4.69 -3.71
CA ASN A 274 -4.27 4.24 -3.61
C ASN A 274 -4.10 2.71 -3.68
N GLY A 275 -4.98 1.93 -3.08
CA GLY A 275 -4.74 0.51 -2.76
C GLY A 275 -4.61 -0.42 -3.97
N THR A 276 -4.98 -0.01 -5.17
CA THR A 276 -4.75 -0.77 -6.39
C THR A 276 -4.20 0.12 -7.48
N THR A 277 -3.29 -0.42 -8.28
CA THR A 277 -2.83 0.18 -9.52
C THR A 277 -3.62 -0.45 -10.66
N VAL A 278 -4.21 0.39 -11.50
CA VAL A 278 -4.81 0.01 -12.80
C VAL A 278 -3.77 0.29 -13.87
N ILE A 279 -3.38 -0.73 -14.63
CA ILE A 279 -2.27 -0.66 -15.59
C ILE A 279 -2.81 -1.03 -16.96
N TYR A 280 -2.42 -0.29 -18.00
CA TYR A 280 -2.64 -0.69 -19.39
C TYR A 280 -1.58 -1.71 -19.80
N ASP A 281 -2.04 -2.85 -20.32
CA ASP A 281 -1.19 -3.89 -20.92
C ASP A 281 -1.37 -3.86 -22.44
N ASP A 282 -0.35 -3.41 -23.15
CA ASP A 282 -0.34 -3.29 -24.60
C ASP A 282 -0.27 -4.66 -25.31
N GLU A 283 0.26 -5.69 -24.67
CA GLU A 283 0.30 -7.06 -25.21
C GLU A 283 -1.09 -7.71 -25.14
N ALA A 284 -1.84 -7.47 -24.07
CA ALA A 284 -3.18 -7.99 -23.89
C ALA A 284 -4.28 -7.07 -24.46
N ASP A 285 -3.94 -5.84 -24.89
CA ASP A 285 -4.88 -4.78 -25.26
C ASP A 285 -5.99 -4.62 -24.20
N GLY A 286 -5.57 -4.46 -22.94
CA GLY A 286 -6.49 -4.46 -21.83
C GLY A 286 -5.94 -3.80 -20.55
N LEU A 287 -6.74 -3.83 -19.51
CA LEU A 287 -6.34 -3.31 -18.19
C LEU A 287 -6.02 -4.47 -17.25
N LEU A 288 -4.98 -4.29 -16.46
CA LEU A 288 -4.55 -5.18 -15.40
C LEU A 288 -4.67 -4.49 -14.04
N PHE A 289 -4.58 -5.28 -12.98
CA PHE A 289 -4.60 -4.79 -11.61
C PHE A 289 -3.39 -5.30 -10.83
N ASP A 290 -2.73 -4.37 -10.14
CA ASP A 290 -1.65 -4.66 -9.21
C ASP A 290 -1.91 -3.99 -7.85
N SER A 291 -1.06 -4.27 -6.87
CA SER A 291 -1.10 -3.59 -5.59
C SER A 291 -0.63 -2.14 -5.75
N GLY A 292 -1.45 -1.21 -5.28
CA GLY A 292 -1.06 0.17 -5.10
C GLY A 292 -0.46 0.43 -3.70
N PRO A 293 0.06 1.63 -3.46
CA PRO A 293 0.55 2.04 -2.15
C PRO A 293 -0.60 2.14 -1.15
N PHE A 294 -0.27 2.06 0.14
CA PHE A 294 -1.19 2.38 1.22
C PHE A 294 -0.52 3.34 2.20
N SER A 295 -1.33 4.14 2.90
CA SER A 295 -0.83 5.00 3.96
C SER A 295 -1.24 4.48 5.33
N VAL A 296 -0.45 4.82 6.36
CA VAL A 296 -0.72 4.44 7.75
C VAL A 296 -0.71 5.71 8.61
N SER A 297 -1.71 5.87 9.46
CA SER A 297 -1.73 6.91 10.48
C SER A 297 -1.87 6.30 11.88
N PHE A 298 -1.37 7.01 12.89
CA PHE A 298 -1.39 6.56 14.28
C PHE A 298 -2.10 7.57 15.16
N GLU A 299 -3.01 7.09 16.00
CA GLU A 299 -3.73 7.89 16.98
C GLU A 299 -3.64 7.25 18.37
N THR A 300 -3.46 8.09 19.39
CA THR A 300 -3.49 7.66 20.79
C THR A 300 -4.73 8.19 21.47
N SER A 301 -5.31 7.39 22.38
CA SER A 301 -6.40 7.79 23.28
C SER A 301 -5.92 7.83 24.73
N GLU A 302 -6.42 8.80 25.52
CA GLU A 302 -6.16 8.95 26.95
C GLU A 302 -7.41 8.64 27.78
#